data_e49f810e3a7c8780f5b3afa2b283c04a
#
_entry.id   e49f810e3a7c8780f5b3afa2b283c04a
#
_cell.length_a   1.000
_cell.length_b   1.000
_cell.length_c   1.000
_cell.angle_alpha   90.00
_cell.angle_beta   90.00
_cell.angle_gamma   90.00
#
_symmetry.space_group_name_H-M   'P 1'
#
loop_
_entity.id
_entity.type
_entity.pdbx_description
1 polymer ?
#
loop_
_entity_poly.entity_id
_entity_poly.type
_entity_poly.pdbx_seq_one_letter_code
_entity_poly.pdbx_strand_id
1 'polypeptide(L)'
;MKVPQNEAELKALQEMIAAAKRSPTGVDIPVLNPERKFPINLFCNDSLDPSTSANNRSVYTRFVRDGSGLVNLYVNGEALKVLEDNSGLPKFIWLLESREIIGEQYKWIEDNYDFVASRVDGIFTSDQRLTHEAGPDGKFLYCLSNAAPWVMDRAVYNKTKLVSMIASNKGYTEGHKRRLRVVEKYVEKFGQDDLYGWGLTHELPLKEKSTGLKDYMFSFACENANYPTYFTEKLTDCFACGTIPVYYGTAGVAQYFNHEGIIFLDQNSPWENIPW
;
A
#
# COMPACT_ATOMS: atom_id res chain seq x y z
N MET A 1 -1.83 5.02 -24.89
CA MET A 1 -2.70 4.17 -25.75
C MET A 1 -3.54 5.10 -26.61
N LYS A 2 -3.59 4.93 -27.95
CA LYS A 2 -4.48 5.75 -28.79
C LYS A 2 -5.93 5.39 -28.48
N VAL A 3 -6.79 6.40 -28.43
CA VAL A 3 -8.25 6.18 -28.30
C VAL A 3 -8.73 5.48 -29.56
N PRO A 4 -9.49 4.36 -29.49
CA PRO A 4 -10.03 3.66 -30.65
C PRO A 4 -10.85 4.63 -31.53
N GLN A 5 -10.55 4.65 -32.83
CA GLN A 5 -11.18 5.55 -33.77
C GLN A 5 -12.37 4.90 -34.51
N ASN A 6 -12.56 3.58 -34.37
CA ASN A 6 -13.61 2.82 -35.02
C ASN A 6 -13.97 1.55 -34.22
N GLU A 7 -15.07 0.90 -34.61
CA GLU A 7 -15.60 -0.31 -33.95
C GLU A 7 -14.62 -1.49 -33.96
N ALA A 8 -13.81 -1.65 -35.00
CA ALA A 8 -12.83 -2.74 -35.11
C ALA A 8 -11.70 -2.53 -34.11
N GLU A 9 -11.20 -1.31 -33.93
CA GLU A 9 -10.17 -0.98 -32.92
C GLU A 9 -10.72 -1.12 -31.52
N LEU A 10 -11.99 -0.74 -31.28
CA LEU A 10 -12.65 -0.92 -29.99
C LEU A 10 -12.76 -2.41 -29.63
N LYS A 11 -13.17 -3.24 -30.62
CA LYS A 11 -13.26 -4.69 -30.45
C LYS A 11 -11.90 -5.33 -30.18
N ALA A 12 -10.86 -4.93 -30.92
CA ALA A 12 -9.50 -5.39 -30.70
C ALA A 12 -8.97 -5.02 -29.31
N LEU A 13 -9.29 -3.81 -28.83
CA LEU A 13 -8.95 -3.38 -27.46
C LEU A 13 -9.71 -4.20 -26.42
N GLN A 14 -10.99 -4.49 -26.64
CA GLN A 14 -11.77 -5.33 -25.73
C GLN A 14 -11.26 -6.76 -25.67
N GLU A 15 -10.86 -7.34 -26.82
CA GLU A 15 -10.23 -8.66 -26.89
C GLU A 15 -8.87 -8.69 -26.19
N MET A 16 -8.07 -7.63 -26.34
CA MET A 16 -6.78 -7.47 -25.65
C MET A 16 -6.97 -7.33 -24.14
N ILE A 17 -7.98 -6.59 -23.68
CA ILE A 17 -8.34 -6.48 -22.25
C ILE A 17 -8.84 -7.83 -21.73
N ALA A 18 -9.64 -8.56 -22.51
CA ALA A 18 -10.13 -9.88 -22.14
C ALA A 18 -8.98 -10.92 -22.07
N ALA A 19 -7.99 -10.83 -22.98
CA ALA A 19 -6.79 -11.65 -22.96
C ALA A 19 -5.87 -11.31 -21.77
N ALA A 20 -5.74 -10.03 -21.43
CA ALA A 20 -4.95 -9.57 -20.27
C ALA A 20 -5.60 -9.96 -18.92
N LYS A 21 -6.91 -10.24 -18.90
CA LYS A 21 -7.58 -10.79 -17.72
C LYS A 21 -7.33 -12.28 -17.50
N ARG A 22 -6.77 -12.98 -18.47
CA ARG A 22 -6.28 -14.35 -18.27
C ARG A 22 -4.90 -14.25 -17.64
N SER A 23 -4.70 -14.97 -16.53
CA SER A 23 -3.38 -15.09 -15.90
C SER A 23 -2.33 -15.40 -16.96
N PRO A 24 -1.17 -14.70 -16.98
CA PRO A 24 -0.10 -14.98 -17.94
C PRO A 24 0.43 -16.41 -17.89
N THR A 25 0.14 -17.13 -16.82
CA THR A 25 0.59 -18.51 -16.58
C THR A 25 -0.44 -19.56 -17.00
N GLY A 26 -1.64 -19.17 -17.44
CA GLY A 26 -2.70 -20.11 -17.79
C GLY A 26 -3.20 -20.98 -16.63
N VAL A 27 -2.76 -20.69 -15.42
CA VAL A 27 -3.23 -21.38 -14.21
C VAL A 27 -4.51 -20.66 -13.78
N ASP A 28 -5.65 -21.33 -13.91
CA ASP A 28 -6.86 -20.92 -13.24
C ASP A 28 -6.58 -20.93 -11.73
N ILE A 29 -6.47 -19.74 -11.15
CA ILE A 29 -6.36 -19.62 -9.69
C ILE A 29 -7.70 -20.12 -9.15
N PRO A 30 -7.74 -21.27 -8.46
CA PRO A 30 -9.00 -21.79 -7.97
C PRO A 30 -9.62 -20.75 -7.04
N VAL A 31 -10.85 -20.35 -7.33
CA VAL A 31 -11.64 -19.55 -6.37
C VAL A 31 -11.85 -20.45 -5.17
N LEU A 32 -10.98 -20.31 -4.17
CA LEU A 32 -11.12 -21.05 -2.92
C LEU A 32 -12.45 -20.67 -2.29
N ASN A 33 -13.23 -21.69 -1.95
CA ASN A 33 -14.43 -21.50 -1.13
C ASN A 33 -14.08 -20.57 0.06
N PRO A 34 -14.83 -19.47 0.29
CA PRO A 34 -14.60 -18.56 1.40
C PRO A 34 -14.46 -19.27 2.77
N GLU A 35 -15.12 -20.42 2.93
CA GLU A 35 -15.05 -21.26 4.13
C GLU A 35 -13.70 -22.00 4.26
N ARG A 36 -12.88 -22.07 3.21
CA ARG A 36 -11.57 -22.74 3.20
C ARG A 36 -10.40 -21.78 3.25
N LYS A 37 -10.61 -20.51 3.60
CA LYS A 37 -9.52 -19.57 3.79
C LYS A 37 -8.64 -20.00 4.95
N PHE A 38 -7.32 -19.95 4.72
CA PHE A 38 -6.32 -20.31 5.72
C PHE A 38 -6.39 -19.32 6.90
N PRO A 39 -6.69 -19.76 8.14
CA PRO A 39 -6.84 -18.88 9.28
C PRO A 39 -5.48 -18.51 9.87
N ILE A 40 -5.26 -17.22 10.08
CA ILE A 40 -4.03 -16.64 10.65
C ILE A 40 -4.41 -15.88 11.92
N ASN A 41 -3.81 -16.23 13.06
CA ASN A 41 -3.90 -15.44 14.28
C ASN A 41 -3.17 -14.11 14.08
N LEU A 42 -3.89 -13.00 14.20
CA LEU A 42 -3.35 -11.67 13.98
C LEU A 42 -3.11 -10.93 15.29
N PHE A 43 -1.87 -10.56 15.55
CA PHE A 43 -1.44 -9.71 16.63
C PHE A 43 -1.02 -8.34 16.06
N CYS A 44 -1.92 -7.37 16.16
CA CYS A 44 -1.76 -6.03 15.61
C CYS A 44 -2.59 -5.05 16.43
N ASN A 45 -1.94 -4.00 16.95
CA ASN A 45 -2.59 -2.94 17.74
C ASN A 45 -2.82 -1.66 16.92
N ASP A 46 -2.29 -1.62 15.70
CA ASP A 46 -2.40 -0.44 14.87
C ASP A 46 -3.82 -0.22 14.36
N SER A 47 -4.18 1.05 14.16
CA SER A 47 -5.39 1.43 13.42
C SER A 47 -5.41 0.89 11.97
N LEU A 48 -4.26 0.46 11.49
CA LEU A 48 -4.02 -0.23 10.23
C LEU A 48 -4.09 -1.74 10.37
N ASP A 49 -5.04 -2.24 11.14
CA ASP A 49 -5.32 -3.66 11.22
C ASP A 49 -5.47 -4.25 9.80
N PRO A 50 -4.58 -5.16 9.37
CA PRO A 50 -4.70 -5.78 8.04
C PRO A 50 -6.05 -6.44 7.79
N SER A 51 -6.78 -6.82 8.85
CA SER A 51 -8.13 -7.36 8.73
C SER A 51 -9.16 -6.32 8.33
N THR A 52 -8.90 -5.04 8.60
CA THR A 52 -9.80 -3.92 8.28
C THR A 52 -9.41 -3.20 7.01
N SER A 53 -8.12 -3.00 6.75
CA SER A 53 -7.62 -2.24 5.60
C SER A 53 -7.60 -3.07 4.32
N ALA A 54 -7.02 -4.26 4.36
CA ALA A 54 -7.00 -5.17 3.21
C ALA A 54 -8.35 -5.88 3.03
N ASN A 55 -9.30 -5.57 3.87
CA ASN A 55 -10.69 -5.98 3.76
C ASN A 55 -10.88 -7.44 3.78
N ASN A 56 -10.62 -8.21 4.66
CA ASN A 56 -11.12 -9.58 4.58
C ASN A 56 -11.22 -10.16 3.15
N ARG A 57 -10.59 -9.49 2.16
CA ARG A 57 -10.63 -9.79 0.72
C ARG A 57 -9.50 -10.68 0.29
N SER A 58 -8.59 -11.06 1.19
CA SER A 58 -7.69 -12.13 0.85
C SER A 58 -8.52 -13.32 0.39
N VAL A 59 -8.25 -13.78 -0.82
CA VAL A 59 -8.93 -14.94 -1.40
C VAL A 59 -8.51 -16.21 -0.65
N TYR A 60 -7.31 -16.23 -0.09
CA TYR A 60 -6.66 -17.43 0.45
C TYR A 60 -6.57 -17.44 1.98
N THR A 61 -6.62 -16.28 2.64
CA THR A 61 -6.41 -16.17 4.07
C THR A 61 -7.55 -15.44 4.76
N ARG A 62 -7.74 -15.71 6.05
CA ARG A 62 -8.58 -14.90 6.94
C ARG A 62 -7.81 -14.61 8.22
N PHE A 63 -7.86 -13.39 8.69
CA PHE A 63 -7.29 -13.02 9.97
C PHE A 63 -8.30 -13.28 11.09
N VAL A 64 -7.84 -13.90 12.16
CA VAL A 64 -8.63 -14.18 13.37
C VAL A 64 -7.90 -13.65 14.60
N ARG A 65 -8.65 -13.35 15.66
CA ARG A 65 -8.10 -12.82 16.92
C ARG A 65 -8.45 -13.68 18.13
N ASP A 66 -9.14 -14.79 17.91
CA ASP A 66 -9.62 -15.72 18.93
C ASP A 66 -8.68 -16.90 19.17
N GLY A 67 -7.51 -16.92 18.53
CA GLY A 67 -6.52 -17.99 18.64
C GLY A 67 -6.85 -19.23 17.81
N SER A 68 -7.89 -19.21 16.97
CA SER A 68 -8.27 -20.35 16.13
C SER A 68 -7.43 -20.49 14.85
N GLY A 69 -6.42 -19.64 14.66
CA GLY A 69 -5.52 -19.67 13.51
C GLY A 69 -4.52 -20.83 13.59
N LEU A 70 -3.96 -21.16 12.44
CA LEU A 70 -2.95 -22.21 12.28
C LEU A 70 -1.52 -21.68 12.34
N VAL A 71 -1.34 -20.37 12.26
CA VAL A 71 -0.06 -19.67 12.40
C VAL A 71 -0.29 -18.36 13.14
N ASN A 72 0.76 -17.84 13.76
CA ASN A 72 0.75 -16.55 14.45
C ASN A 72 1.49 -15.49 13.63
N LEU A 73 0.85 -14.33 13.39
CA LEU A 73 1.41 -13.20 12.66
C LEU A 73 1.42 -11.96 13.55
N TYR A 74 2.62 -11.46 13.83
CA TYR A 74 2.88 -10.29 14.66
C TYR A 74 3.24 -9.10 13.79
N VAL A 75 2.46 -8.01 13.88
CA VAL A 75 2.57 -6.88 12.94
C VAL A 75 3.07 -5.62 13.65
N ASN A 76 4.03 -4.93 13.05
CA ASN A 76 4.54 -3.62 13.44
C ASN A 76 4.91 -3.53 14.94
N GLY A 77 4.17 -2.73 15.72
CA GLY A 77 4.41 -2.54 17.17
C GLY A 77 4.30 -3.80 18.00
N GLU A 78 3.56 -4.81 17.52
CA GLU A 78 3.41 -6.11 18.19
C GLU A 78 4.52 -7.12 17.84
N ALA A 79 5.42 -6.77 16.89
CA ALA A 79 6.41 -7.69 16.34
C ALA A 79 7.23 -8.43 17.41
N LEU A 80 7.64 -7.73 18.46
CA LEU A 80 8.50 -8.32 19.51
C LEU A 80 7.76 -9.23 20.51
N LYS A 81 6.42 -9.20 20.54
CA LYS A 81 5.62 -10.13 21.35
C LYS A 81 5.77 -11.58 20.90
N VAL A 82 6.24 -11.81 19.68
CA VAL A 82 6.58 -13.16 19.19
C VAL A 82 7.56 -13.89 20.11
N LEU A 83 8.41 -13.16 20.82
CA LEU A 83 9.43 -13.73 21.72
C LEU A 83 8.83 -14.38 22.96
N GLU A 84 7.62 -14.00 23.35
CA GLU A 84 6.86 -14.54 24.48
C GLU A 84 5.91 -15.67 24.07
N ASP A 85 5.79 -15.93 22.75
CA ASP A 85 4.88 -16.92 22.22
C ASP A 85 5.40 -18.35 22.39
N ASN A 86 4.73 -19.13 23.23
CA ASN A 86 4.98 -20.54 23.50
C ASN A 86 3.91 -21.48 22.92
N SER A 87 3.09 -21.02 21.97
CA SER A 87 1.95 -21.78 21.42
C SER A 87 2.33 -23.05 20.64
N GLY A 88 3.59 -23.15 20.20
CA GLY A 88 4.04 -24.24 19.31
C GLY A 88 3.59 -24.06 17.86
N LEU A 89 2.82 -23.02 17.50
CA LEU A 89 2.42 -22.71 16.14
C LEU A 89 3.57 -22.04 15.37
N PRO A 90 3.58 -22.14 14.03
CA PRO A 90 4.48 -21.33 13.19
C PRO A 90 4.27 -19.85 13.47
N LYS A 91 5.37 -19.09 13.50
CA LYS A 91 5.42 -17.68 13.92
C LYS A 91 6.05 -16.82 12.86
N PHE A 92 5.35 -15.75 12.51
CA PHE A 92 5.83 -14.77 11.54
C PHE A 92 5.76 -13.35 12.11
N ILE A 93 6.71 -12.54 11.72
CA ILE A 93 6.68 -11.08 11.91
C ILE A 93 6.32 -10.42 10.58
N TRP A 94 5.55 -9.35 10.62
CA TRP A 94 5.30 -8.50 9.47
C TRP A 94 5.62 -7.04 9.81
N LEU A 95 6.74 -6.55 9.28
CA LEU A 95 7.13 -5.15 9.33
C LEU A 95 6.43 -4.44 8.15
N LEU A 96 5.15 -4.14 8.37
CA LEU A 96 4.24 -3.58 7.36
C LEU A 96 4.52 -2.10 7.10
N GLU A 97 4.81 -1.34 8.16
CA GLU A 97 5.16 0.08 8.09
C GLU A 97 6.63 0.29 7.73
N SER A 98 6.94 1.50 7.29
CA SER A 98 8.30 1.88 6.96
C SER A 98 9.20 1.95 8.19
N ARG A 99 10.51 1.84 7.96
CA ARG A 99 11.54 2.06 8.97
C ARG A 99 11.44 3.46 9.62
N GLU A 100 10.95 4.46 8.92
CA GLU A 100 10.72 5.80 9.48
C GLU A 100 9.61 5.81 10.54
N ILE A 101 8.68 4.87 10.48
CA ILE A 101 7.53 4.75 11.40
C ILE A 101 7.84 3.80 12.56
N ILE A 102 8.39 2.63 12.25
CA ILE A 102 8.67 1.56 13.23
C ILE A 102 10.18 1.28 13.32
N GLY A 103 11.01 2.33 13.33
CA GLY A 103 12.47 2.21 13.30
C GLY A 103 13.06 1.47 14.47
N GLU A 104 12.45 1.56 15.65
CA GLU A 104 12.90 0.84 16.86
C GLU A 104 12.75 -0.68 16.69
N GLN A 105 11.63 -1.15 16.12
CA GLN A 105 11.41 -2.56 15.83
C GLN A 105 12.41 -3.09 14.80
N TYR A 106 12.64 -2.34 13.71
CA TYR A 106 13.66 -2.67 12.73
C TYR A 106 15.03 -2.80 13.36
N LYS A 107 15.45 -1.75 14.07
CA LYS A 107 16.77 -1.72 14.72
C LYS A 107 16.95 -2.86 15.71
N TRP A 108 15.95 -3.12 16.55
CA TRP A 108 16.03 -4.18 17.54
C TRP A 108 16.16 -5.57 16.89
N ILE A 109 15.39 -5.84 15.83
CA ILE A 109 15.45 -7.10 15.09
C ILE A 109 16.81 -7.26 14.40
N GLU A 110 17.36 -6.20 13.81
CA GLU A 110 18.68 -6.23 13.19
C GLU A 110 19.80 -6.49 14.21
N ASP A 111 19.78 -5.76 15.33
CA ASP A 111 20.78 -5.90 16.40
C ASP A 111 20.74 -7.29 17.07
N ASN A 112 19.61 -8.00 16.99
CA ASN A 112 19.38 -9.30 17.62
C ASN A 112 18.95 -10.38 16.62
N TYR A 113 19.40 -10.30 15.37
CA TYR A 113 18.87 -11.10 14.27
C TYR A 113 18.89 -12.61 14.54
N ASP A 114 20.03 -13.17 14.96
CA ASP A 114 20.18 -14.62 15.21
C ASP A 114 19.19 -15.11 16.28
N PHE A 115 19.01 -14.29 17.32
CA PHE A 115 18.06 -14.60 18.40
C PHE A 115 16.62 -14.60 17.90
N VAL A 116 16.21 -13.60 17.11
CA VAL A 116 14.88 -13.52 16.51
C VAL A 116 14.68 -14.63 15.50
N ALA A 117 15.63 -14.84 14.59
CA ALA A 117 15.59 -15.85 13.55
C ALA A 117 15.44 -17.28 14.08
N SER A 118 15.99 -17.55 15.29
CA SER A 118 15.82 -18.83 15.98
C SER A 118 14.40 -19.09 16.51
N ARG A 119 13.55 -18.06 16.57
CA ARG A 119 12.20 -18.10 17.16
C ARG A 119 11.07 -17.90 16.19
N VAL A 120 11.35 -17.49 14.95
CA VAL A 120 10.34 -17.23 13.92
C VAL A 120 10.60 -18.06 12.68
N ASP A 121 9.54 -18.32 11.93
CA ASP A 121 9.62 -19.01 10.63
C ASP A 121 9.90 -18.03 9.48
N GLY A 122 9.56 -16.73 9.66
CA GLY A 122 9.89 -15.70 8.70
C GLY A 122 9.54 -14.29 9.18
N ILE A 123 10.16 -13.29 8.52
CA ILE A 123 9.97 -11.87 8.78
C ILE A 123 9.64 -11.19 7.45
N PHE A 124 8.39 -10.82 7.25
CA PHE A 124 7.94 -10.12 6.06
C PHE A 124 8.29 -8.63 6.16
N THR A 125 8.89 -8.09 5.12
CA THR A 125 9.26 -6.68 5.02
C THR A 125 9.30 -6.20 3.57
N SER A 126 9.04 -4.92 3.35
CA SER A 126 9.27 -4.24 2.07
C SER A 126 10.69 -3.69 1.93
N ASP A 127 11.51 -3.73 2.98
CA ASP A 127 12.90 -3.27 2.93
C ASP A 127 13.80 -4.32 2.26
N GLN A 128 14.04 -4.15 0.97
CA GLN A 128 14.87 -5.07 0.18
C GLN A 128 16.31 -5.21 0.69
N ARG A 129 16.84 -4.23 1.39
CA ARG A 129 18.20 -4.33 1.95
C ARG A 129 18.27 -5.52 2.90
N LEU A 130 17.29 -5.68 3.77
CA LEU A 130 17.23 -6.80 4.71
C LEU A 130 17.09 -8.15 4.02
N THR A 131 16.27 -8.24 2.98
CA THR A 131 16.10 -9.50 2.24
C THR A 131 17.32 -9.89 1.44
N HIS A 132 18.12 -8.93 0.99
CA HIS A 132 19.39 -9.18 0.32
C HIS A 132 20.52 -9.53 1.30
N GLU A 133 20.61 -8.81 2.42
CA GLU A 133 21.65 -9.03 3.43
C GLU A 133 21.51 -10.38 4.14
N ALA A 134 20.28 -10.84 4.36
CA ALA A 134 20.03 -12.12 5.01
C ALA A 134 20.39 -13.33 4.16
N GLY A 135 20.60 -13.15 2.85
CA GLY A 135 20.90 -14.25 1.92
C GLY A 135 19.73 -15.23 1.74
N PRO A 136 19.95 -16.31 0.95
CA PRO A 136 18.88 -17.25 0.58
C PRO A 136 18.30 -18.06 1.76
N ASP A 137 19.07 -18.26 2.80
CA ASP A 137 18.66 -19.01 4.01
C ASP A 137 18.16 -18.06 5.13
N GLY A 138 18.11 -16.77 4.85
CA GLY A 138 17.67 -15.75 5.81
C GLY A 138 16.18 -15.81 6.09
N LYS A 139 15.79 -15.29 7.25
CA LYS A 139 14.39 -15.21 7.66
C LYS A 139 13.64 -14.01 7.10
N PHE A 140 14.33 -13.03 6.51
CA PHE A 140 13.67 -11.90 5.86
C PHE A 140 13.07 -12.28 4.51
N LEU A 141 11.75 -12.12 4.42
CA LEU A 141 10.95 -12.42 3.25
C LEU A 141 10.42 -11.12 2.66
N TYR A 142 10.74 -10.87 1.39
CA TYR A 142 10.23 -9.68 0.72
C TYR A 142 8.72 -9.77 0.54
N CYS A 143 8.04 -8.70 0.93
CA CYS A 143 6.64 -8.48 0.59
C CYS A 143 6.42 -6.98 0.30
N LEU A 144 5.42 -6.69 -0.48
CA LEU A 144 4.95 -5.31 -0.63
C LEU A 144 4.42 -4.81 0.72
N SER A 145 4.67 -3.54 1.02
CA SER A 145 4.04 -2.86 2.15
C SER A 145 2.51 -2.84 1.95
N ASN A 146 1.78 -2.05 2.72
CA ASN A 146 0.30 -1.99 2.61
C ASN A 146 -0.17 -1.39 1.26
N ALA A 147 0.19 -2.05 0.16
CA ALA A 147 -0.04 -1.62 -1.22
C ALA A 147 -1.41 -2.02 -1.79
N ALA A 148 -2.19 -2.80 -1.05
CA ALA A 148 -3.56 -3.14 -1.48
C ALA A 148 -4.46 -1.91 -1.37
N PRO A 149 -5.26 -1.57 -2.42
CA PRO A 149 -6.16 -0.42 -2.35
C PRO A 149 -7.17 -0.56 -1.21
N TRP A 150 -7.38 0.54 -0.49
CA TRP A 150 -8.43 0.64 0.53
C TRP A 150 -9.78 1.00 -0.08
N VAL A 151 -9.77 1.61 -1.26
CA VAL A 151 -10.98 1.84 -2.03
C VAL A 151 -11.63 0.51 -2.41
N MET A 152 -12.91 0.38 -2.06
CA MET A 152 -13.70 -0.85 -2.24
C MET A 152 -14.40 -0.89 -3.58
N ASP A 153 -14.98 0.24 -3.97
CA ASP A 153 -15.72 0.42 -5.22
C ASP A 153 -14.74 0.85 -6.31
N ARG A 154 -14.21 -0.14 -7.02
CA ARG A 154 -13.15 0.04 -8.02
C ARG A 154 -13.74 0.21 -9.40
N ALA A 155 -13.58 1.40 -9.96
CA ALA A 155 -14.04 1.71 -11.32
C ALA A 155 -13.26 2.88 -11.93
N VAL A 156 -13.28 2.98 -13.23
CA VAL A 156 -12.88 4.22 -13.91
C VAL A 156 -14.12 5.12 -13.92
N TYR A 157 -14.11 6.09 -13.01
CA TYR A 157 -15.20 7.05 -12.85
C TYR A 157 -15.11 8.20 -13.85
N ASN A 158 -16.25 8.81 -14.15
CA ASN A 158 -16.29 10.06 -14.91
C ASN A 158 -15.68 11.20 -14.08
N LYS A 159 -14.70 11.90 -14.63
CA LYS A 159 -13.94 12.95 -13.94
C LYS A 159 -14.58 14.31 -14.19
N THR A 160 -15.03 14.96 -13.13
CA THR A 160 -15.70 16.27 -13.18
C THR A 160 -14.88 17.37 -12.48
N LYS A 161 -13.84 16.99 -11.73
CA LYS A 161 -12.96 17.90 -11.00
C LYS A 161 -11.50 17.68 -11.39
N LEU A 162 -10.69 18.71 -11.23
CA LEU A 162 -9.29 18.68 -11.67
C LEU A 162 -8.41 17.87 -10.73
N VAL A 163 -8.29 18.28 -9.48
CA VAL A 163 -7.28 17.74 -8.57
C VAL A 163 -7.77 17.70 -7.12
N SER A 164 -7.41 16.64 -6.42
CA SER A 164 -7.59 16.49 -4.98
C SER A 164 -6.29 16.16 -4.27
N MET A 165 -6.33 16.22 -2.95
CA MET A 165 -5.27 15.69 -2.11
C MET A 165 -5.87 14.94 -0.92
N ILE A 166 -5.39 13.71 -0.68
CA ILE A 166 -5.71 12.94 0.53
C ILE A 166 -4.44 12.84 1.38
N ALA A 167 -4.47 13.42 2.56
CA ALA A 167 -3.32 13.44 3.47
C ALA A 167 -3.76 13.35 4.93
N SER A 168 -2.83 13.49 5.87
CA SER A 168 -3.12 13.71 7.28
C SER A 168 -2.17 14.76 7.84
N ASN A 169 -2.55 15.40 8.94
CA ASN A 169 -1.74 16.39 9.64
C ASN A 169 -0.65 15.78 10.53
N LYS A 170 -0.41 14.45 10.47
CA LYS A 170 0.69 13.79 11.20
C LYS A 170 2.04 14.40 10.80
N GLY A 171 2.90 14.70 11.80
CA GLY A 171 4.19 15.37 11.61
C GLY A 171 5.38 14.65 12.27
N TYR A 172 5.26 13.37 12.61
CA TYR A 172 6.23 12.66 13.45
C TYR A 172 7.54 12.29 12.74
N THR A 173 7.50 12.02 11.44
CA THR A 173 8.64 11.59 10.63
C THR A 173 9.04 12.65 9.61
N GLU A 174 10.22 12.51 9.02
CA GLU A 174 10.65 13.39 7.92
C GLU A 174 9.73 13.25 6.69
N GLY A 175 9.27 12.05 6.39
CA GLY A 175 8.27 11.83 5.34
C GLY A 175 6.95 12.56 5.62
N HIS A 176 6.48 12.54 6.87
CA HIS A 176 5.32 13.32 7.29
C HIS A 176 5.54 14.83 7.12
N LYS A 177 6.68 15.36 7.56
CA LYS A 177 7.00 16.79 7.41
C LYS A 177 7.09 17.21 5.94
N ARG A 178 7.67 16.36 5.09
CA ARG A 178 7.71 16.60 3.64
C ARG A 178 6.29 16.65 3.06
N ARG A 179 5.43 15.70 3.43
CA ARG A 179 4.02 15.69 3.02
C ARG A 179 3.29 16.96 3.45
N LEU A 180 3.51 17.46 4.69
CA LEU A 180 2.91 18.70 5.15
C LEU A 180 3.34 19.91 4.30
N ARG A 181 4.60 19.98 3.89
CA ARG A 181 5.05 21.00 2.92
C ARG A 181 4.34 20.89 1.56
N VAL A 182 4.02 19.67 1.13
CA VAL A 182 3.21 19.47 -0.08
C VAL A 182 1.78 19.94 0.15
N VAL A 183 1.19 19.67 1.32
CA VAL A 183 -0.15 20.19 1.70
C VAL A 183 -0.18 21.71 1.68
N GLU A 184 0.80 22.37 2.28
CA GLU A 184 0.89 23.86 2.31
C GLU A 184 0.88 24.43 0.88
N LYS A 185 1.72 23.90 0.00
CA LYS A 185 1.78 24.34 -1.39
C LYS A 185 0.52 23.99 -2.19
N TYR A 186 -0.09 22.83 -1.92
CA TYR A 186 -1.38 22.47 -2.52
C TYR A 186 -2.45 23.51 -2.17
N VAL A 187 -2.55 23.86 -0.88
CA VAL A 187 -3.51 24.86 -0.39
C VAL A 187 -3.24 26.24 -1.01
N GLU A 188 -1.98 26.65 -1.10
CA GLU A 188 -1.58 27.92 -1.73
C GLU A 188 -2.05 28.00 -3.19
N LYS A 189 -1.96 26.88 -3.92
CA LYS A 189 -2.27 26.85 -5.36
C LYS A 189 -3.73 26.55 -5.68
N PHE A 190 -4.36 25.64 -4.97
CA PHE A 190 -5.69 25.08 -5.28
C PHE A 190 -6.76 25.40 -4.25
N GLY A 191 -6.37 25.98 -3.09
CA GLY A 191 -7.28 26.16 -1.97
C GLY A 191 -7.47 24.89 -1.14
N GLN A 192 -8.47 24.91 -0.25
CA GLN A 192 -8.73 23.84 0.72
C GLN A 192 -9.95 22.98 0.38
N ASP A 193 -10.75 23.35 -0.61
CA ASP A 193 -12.07 22.74 -0.86
C ASP A 193 -11.99 21.26 -1.28
N ASP A 194 -10.88 20.86 -1.87
CA ASP A 194 -10.64 19.50 -2.34
C ASP A 194 -9.49 18.81 -1.58
N LEU A 195 -9.25 19.25 -0.31
CA LEU A 195 -8.27 18.68 0.60
C LEU A 195 -8.95 17.80 1.65
N TYR A 196 -8.61 16.51 1.63
CA TYR A 196 -9.23 15.45 2.41
C TYR A 196 -8.26 14.78 3.37
N GLY A 197 -8.79 14.25 4.47
CA GLY A 197 -8.08 13.37 5.38
C GLY A 197 -8.06 13.83 6.81
N TRP A 198 -7.45 13.05 7.67
CA TRP A 198 -7.52 13.25 9.11
C TRP A 198 -6.81 14.53 9.57
N GLY A 199 -7.56 15.37 10.27
CA GLY A 199 -7.08 16.67 10.78
C GLY A 199 -6.87 17.71 9.69
N LEU A 200 -7.51 17.56 8.52
CA LEU A 200 -7.53 18.50 7.39
C LEU A 200 -8.94 19.03 7.15
N THR A 201 -9.14 19.79 6.08
CA THR A 201 -10.41 20.50 5.79
C THR A 201 -11.62 19.58 5.77
N HIS A 202 -11.51 18.44 5.08
CA HIS A 202 -12.56 17.43 5.05
C HIS A 202 -12.06 16.15 5.69
N GLU A 203 -12.50 15.86 6.89
CA GLU A 203 -12.21 14.57 7.50
C GLU A 203 -12.83 13.45 6.65
N LEU A 204 -11.99 12.46 6.31
CA LEU A 204 -12.37 11.37 5.43
C LEU A 204 -12.19 10.05 6.15
N PRO A 205 -13.28 9.35 6.52
CA PRO A 205 -13.18 7.99 7.05
C PRO A 205 -12.48 7.06 6.05
N LEU A 206 -11.68 6.13 6.55
CA LEU A 206 -10.90 5.21 5.71
C LEU A 206 -11.76 4.45 4.67
N LYS A 207 -13.01 4.16 5.00
CA LYS A 207 -13.96 3.46 4.11
C LYS A 207 -14.49 4.35 2.96
N GLU A 208 -14.30 5.66 3.06
CA GLU A 208 -14.85 6.66 2.12
C GLU A 208 -13.77 7.33 1.27
N LYS A 209 -12.58 6.77 1.21
CA LYS A 209 -11.45 7.33 0.43
C LYS A 209 -11.81 7.59 -1.04
N SER A 210 -12.72 6.81 -1.62
CA SER A 210 -13.20 7.05 -2.98
C SER A 210 -13.83 8.43 -3.18
N THR A 211 -14.37 9.05 -2.12
CA THR A 211 -14.94 10.41 -2.17
C THR A 211 -13.90 11.45 -2.59
N GLY A 212 -12.67 11.33 -2.11
CA GLY A 212 -11.57 12.22 -2.48
C GLY A 212 -10.87 11.85 -3.79
N LEU A 213 -11.34 10.82 -4.53
CA LEU A 213 -10.66 10.31 -5.71
C LEU A 213 -11.56 10.19 -6.94
N LYS A 214 -12.76 9.63 -6.79
CA LYS A 214 -13.61 9.18 -7.92
C LYS A 214 -13.92 10.28 -8.93
N ASP A 215 -14.15 11.50 -8.48
CA ASP A 215 -14.55 12.62 -9.33
C ASP A 215 -13.37 13.42 -9.90
N TYR A 216 -12.12 13.11 -9.46
CA TYR A 216 -10.93 13.90 -9.77
C TYR A 216 -10.07 13.26 -10.86
N MET A 217 -9.58 14.09 -11.79
CA MET A 217 -8.59 13.67 -12.80
C MET A 217 -7.27 13.28 -12.16
N PHE A 218 -6.81 14.09 -11.21
CA PHE A 218 -5.54 13.95 -10.52
C PHE A 218 -5.75 13.89 -9.01
N SER A 219 -4.85 13.20 -8.30
CA SER A 219 -4.79 13.28 -6.84
C SER A 219 -3.36 13.19 -6.34
N PHE A 220 -3.03 14.03 -5.37
CA PHE A 220 -1.72 13.98 -4.71
C PHE A 220 -1.65 12.77 -3.78
N ALA A 221 -0.72 11.88 -4.07
CA ALA A 221 -0.43 10.67 -3.31
C ALA A 221 0.99 10.74 -2.73
N CYS A 222 1.10 11.09 -1.45
CA CYS A 222 2.38 11.31 -0.78
C CYS A 222 2.68 10.20 0.23
N GLU A 223 3.76 9.44 0.00
CA GLU A 223 4.19 8.40 0.91
C GLU A 223 4.84 8.94 2.19
N ASN A 224 4.84 8.11 3.23
CA ASN A 224 5.45 8.44 4.52
C ASN A 224 6.98 8.26 4.51
N ALA A 225 7.51 7.50 3.56
CA ALA A 225 8.92 7.22 3.38
C ALA A 225 9.25 7.12 1.89
N ASN A 226 10.55 7.24 1.55
CA ASN A 226 11.02 7.13 0.18
C ASN A 226 12.25 6.22 0.11
N TYR A 227 12.01 4.93 -0.13
CA TYR A 227 13.05 3.96 -0.47
C TYR A 227 12.54 2.98 -1.55
N PRO A 228 13.43 2.29 -2.25
CA PRO A 228 13.14 1.72 -3.58
C PRO A 228 11.89 0.87 -3.72
N THR A 229 11.46 0.20 -2.67
CA THR A 229 10.37 -0.77 -2.71
C THR A 229 9.18 -0.40 -1.84
N TYR A 230 9.18 0.82 -1.32
CA TYR A 230 8.12 1.29 -0.43
C TYR A 230 7.08 2.09 -1.20
N PHE A 231 5.91 1.54 -1.36
CA PHE A 231 4.69 2.23 -1.77
C PHE A 231 3.48 1.59 -1.08
N THR A 232 2.42 2.35 -0.95
CA THR A 232 1.27 1.94 -0.15
C THR A 232 -0.05 2.12 -0.91
N GLU A 233 -1.14 1.91 -0.21
CA GLU A 233 -2.49 2.16 -0.70
C GLU A 233 -2.69 3.57 -1.28
N LYS A 234 -1.90 4.55 -0.91
CA LYS A 234 -2.03 5.93 -1.41
C LYS A 234 -1.91 6.01 -2.92
N LEU A 235 -0.97 5.26 -3.49
CA LEU A 235 -0.81 5.14 -4.93
C LEU A 235 -1.93 4.30 -5.56
N THR A 236 -2.18 3.13 -5.00
CA THR A 236 -3.11 2.15 -5.60
C THR A 236 -4.57 2.53 -5.44
N ASP A 237 -4.93 3.34 -4.45
CA ASP A 237 -6.28 3.93 -4.32
C ASP A 237 -6.59 4.87 -5.51
N CYS A 238 -5.59 5.63 -5.99
CA CYS A 238 -5.76 6.44 -7.20
C CYS A 238 -6.09 5.55 -8.41
N PHE A 239 -5.33 4.48 -8.62
CA PHE A 239 -5.59 3.54 -9.72
C PHE A 239 -6.94 2.85 -9.60
N ALA A 240 -7.36 2.51 -8.36
CA ALA A 240 -8.66 1.90 -8.10
C ALA A 240 -9.85 2.78 -8.53
N CYS A 241 -9.65 4.10 -8.57
CA CYS A 241 -10.65 5.08 -9.01
C CYS A 241 -10.42 5.58 -10.44
N GLY A 242 -9.41 5.11 -11.17
CA GLY A 242 -9.01 5.66 -12.46
C GLY A 242 -8.55 7.13 -12.36
N THR A 243 -7.97 7.51 -11.22
CA THR A 243 -7.42 8.84 -10.95
C THR A 243 -5.92 8.80 -11.17
N ILE A 244 -5.35 9.78 -11.88
CA ILE A 244 -3.92 9.88 -12.14
C ILE A 244 -3.21 10.37 -10.88
N PRO A 245 -2.29 9.59 -10.29
CA PRO A 245 -1.56 10.03 -9.11
C PRO A 245 -0.50 11.08 -9.45
N VAL A 246 -0.49 12.17 -8.71
CA VAL A 246 0.64 13.07 -8.57
C VAL A 246 1.45 12.56 -7.37
N TYR A 247 2.45 11.74 -7.68
CA TYR A 247 3.04 10.82 -6.71
C TYR A 247 4.35 11.34 -6.12
N TYR A 248 4.38 11.40 -4.80
CA TYR A 248 5.58 11.66 -4.02
C TYR A 248 5.98 10.38 -3.25
N GLY A 249 6.97 9.68 -3.75
CA GLY A 249 7.48 8.43 -3.23
C GLY A 249 8.61 7.89 -4.12
N THR A 250 8.82 6.59 -4.08
CA THR A 250 9.90 5.97 -4.85
C THR A 250 9.60 5.87 -6.36
N ALA A 251 10.59 6.16 -7.20
CA ALA A 251 10.52 5.84 -8.62
C ALA A 251 10.51 4.33 -8.89
N GLY A 252 10.85 3.51 -7.89
CA GLY A 252 10.82 2.03 -7.99
C GLY A 252 9.44 1.46 -8.30
N VAL A 253 8.35 2.23 -8.11
CA VAL A 253 6.99 1.82 -8.52
C VAL A 253 6.87 1.54 -10.01
N ALA A 254 7.76 2.11 -10.85
CA ALA A 254 7.82 1.84 -12.28
C ALA A 254 8.11 0.36 -12.62
N GLN A 255 8.61 -0.42 -11.68
CA GLN A 255 8.80 -1.87 -11.83
C GLN A 255 7.49 -2.65 -11.73
N TYR A 256 6.47 -2.07 -11.13
CA TYR A 256 5.17 -2.71 -10.85
C TYR A 256 4.03 -2.14 -11.69
N PHE A 257 4.12 -0.86 -12.09
CA PHE A 257 3.06 -0.13 -12.77
C PHE A 257 3.59 0.59 -14.01
N ASN A 258 2.70 0.84 -14.98
CA ASN A 258 3.04 1.70 -16.10
C ASN A 258 3.29 3.14 -15.61
N HIS A 259 4.54 3.57 -15.67
CA HIS A 259 4.98 4.88 -15.19
C HIS A 259 4.40 6.05 -16.00
N GLU A 260 3.96 5.84 -17.25
CA GLU A 260 3.28 6.86 -18.05
C GLU A 260 1.93 7.32 -17.44
N GLY A 261 1.35 6.50 -16.56
CA GLY A 261 0.15 6.82 -15.79
C GLY A 261 0.43 7.47 -14.44
N ILE A 262 1.67 7.88 -14.16
CA ILE A 262 2.10 8.45 -12.88
C ILE A 262 2.83 9.76 -13.12
N ILE A 263 2.39 10.85 -12.49
CA ILE A 263 3.14 12.10 -12.46
C ILE A 263 4.03 12.07 -11.22
N PHE A 264 5.35 11.92 -11.42
CA PHE A 264 6.30 11.92 -10.31
C PHE A 264 6.60 13.34 -9.86
N LEU A 265 6.45 13.59 -8.56
CA LEU A 265 6.95 14.82 -7.94
C LEU A 265 8.45 14.70 -7.69
N ASP A 266 9.22 15.66 -8.20
CA ASP A 266 10.64 15.78 -7.85
C ASP A 266 10.75 16.20 -6.38
N GLN A 267 11.67 15.56 -5.67
CA GLN A 267 11.96 15.85 -4.26
C GLN A 267 12.57 17.26 -4.07
N ASN A 268 13.22 17.78 -5.08
CA ASN A 268 13.94 19.06 -5.04
C ASN A 268 13.13 20.22 -5.65
N SER A 269 12.26 19.93 -6.63
CA SER A 269 11.42 20.93 -7.30
C SER A 269 10.03 20.35 -7.59
N PRO A 270 9.24 20.03 -6.57
CA PRO A 270 8.03 19.25 -6.71
C PRO A 270 6.91 19.88 -7.54
N TRP A 271 7.02 21.16 -7.89
CA TRP A 271 5.92 21.92 -8.50
C TRP A 271 6.19 22.41 -9.92
N GLU A 272 7.45 22.54 -10.29
CA GLU A 272 7.84 23.12 -11.58
C GLU A 272 7.59 22.18 -12.75
N ASN A 273 7.55 20.87 -12.49
CA ASN A 273 7.42 19.83 -13.51
C ASN A 273 6.00 19.28 -13.68
N ILE A 274 5.01 19.82 -12.98
CA ILE A 274 3.64 19.35 -13.13
C ILE A 274 2.98 20.10 -14.29
N PRO A 275 2.58 19.41 -15.37
CA PRO A 275 1.83 20.03 -16.45
C PRO A 275 0.42 20.38 -15.97
N TRP A 276 0.22 21.62 -15.64
CA TRP A 276 -1.09 22.18 -15.29
C TRP A 276 -1.84 22.64 -16.51
#